data_5200fde2a4ce601614ff88638699604e
#
_entry.id   5200fde2a4ce601614ff88638699604e
#
_cell.length_a   1.000
_cell.length_b   1.000
_cell.length_c   1.000
_cell.angle_alpha   90.00
_cell.angle_beta   90.00
_cell.angle_gamma   90.00
#
_symmetry.space_group_name_H-M   'P 1'
#
loop_
_entity.id
_entity.type
_entity.pdbx_description
1 polymer ?
#
loop_
_entity_poly.entity_id
_entity_poly.type
_entity_poly.pdbx_seq_one_letter_code
_entity_poly.pdbx_strand_id
1 'polypeptide(L)'
;MYRMIVRELGGPGSLQRDELDEVRAKPGQLVIDVKAIGCNFFDILITEGKYQVRPELPFSPGAEVAGTVLEVGQGVEHFSVGDRVSALLEFGGFASIVAAPQERVFHMPVQMSFEEAAALGLVYQTSHVGLVHRANLREGETLLVHAAAGGVGLAAVQIGVALGARVIGTAGSIDKLELVRQHGADEVINYRDEDWVEQVKSLTDGRGADVIYDPVGGDTFNRSTKCVAFEGRILVIGFASGNIPSAKMNHLLVKNYSIIGLHWGLYFDKDPKVLRDAQDAISKLYADGKISPLVSQTYPLVDAKRALDALSSRKTTGKVVLIP
;
A
#
# COMPACT_ATOMS: atom_id res chain seq x y z
N MET A 1 7.20 -21.68 -17.43
CA MET A 1 6.82 -20.85 -16.26
C MET A 1 8.09 -20.31 -15.64
N TYR A 2 8.10 -19.10 -15.08
CA TYR A 2 9.30 -18.52 -14.50
C TYR A 2 8.96 -17.55 -13.36
N ARG A 3 9.98 -17.21 -12.57
CA ARG A 3 9.92 -16.24 -11.47
C ARG A 3 11.19 -15.40 -11.43
N MET A 4 11.14 -14.29 -10.71
CA MET A 4 12.33 -13.51 -10.36
C MET A 4 12.71 -13.83 -8.90
N ILE A 5 13.94 -14.25 -8.67
CA ILE A 5 14.41 -14.67 -7.33
C ILE A 5 15.61 -13.86 -6.87
N VAL A 6 15.78 -13.83 -5.56
CA VAL A 6 16.95 -13.32 -4.84
C VAL A 6 17.73 -14.52 -4.30
N ARG A 7 18.97 -14.72 -4.77
CA ARG A 7 19.88 -15.76 -4.26
C ARG A 7 20.81 -15.22 -3.18
N GLU A 8 21.04 -13.92 -3.19
CA GLU A 8 21.81 -13.20 -2.18
C GLU A 8 21.23 -11.81 -1.98
N LEU A 9 21.29 -11.29 -0.76
CA LEU A 9 20.80 -9.94 -0.46
C LEU A 9 21.70 -8.89 -1.12
N GLY A 10 21.09 -7.92 -1.81
CA GLY A 10 21.84 -6.89 -2.54
C GLY A 10 20.91 -5.85 -3.20
N GLY A 11 19.64 -5.85 -2.80
CA GLY A 11 18.63 -4.98 -3.36
C GLY A 11 18.13 -5.44 -4.74
N PRO A 12 17.41 -4.57 -5.49
CA PRO A 12 16.81 -4.92 -6.78
C PRO A 12 17.79 -5.48 -7.82
N GLY A 13 19.09 -5.12 -7.69
CA GLY A 13 20.15 -5.62 -8.57
C GLY A 13 20.46 -7.11 -8.44
N SER A 14 20.06 -7.74 -7.33
CA SER A 14 20.25 -9.18 -7.09
C SER A 14 19.18 -10.07 -7.71
N LEU A 15 18.12 -9.49 -8.27
CA LEU A 15 17.05 -10.24 -8.92
C LEU A 15 17.54 -10.98 -10.15
N GLN A 16 17.25 -12.27 -10.20
CA GLN A 16 17.60 -13.17 -11.30
C GLN A 16 16.37 -13.94 -11.76
N ARG A 17 16.27 -14.18 -13.06
CA ARG A 17 15.25 -15.09 -13.60
C ARG A 17 15.58 -16.54 -13.21
N ASP A 18 14.55 -17.25 -12.83
CA ASP A 18 14.62 -18.66 -12.47
C ASP A 18 13.40 -19.38 -13.07
N GLU A 19 13.60 -20.57 -13.59
CA GLU A 19 12.49 -21.36 -14.11
C GLU A 19 11.72 -21.97 -12.93
N LEU A 20 10.40 -22.01 -13.07
CA LEU A 20 9.52 -22.63 -12.09
C LEU A 20 9.23 -24.06 -12.49
N ASP A 21 9.39 -24.98 -11.53
CA ASP A 21 8.78 -26.29 -11.58
C ASP A 21 7.24 -26.17 -11.57
N GLU A 22 6.58 -27.31 -11.78
CA GLU A 22 5.13 -27.36 -11.75
C GLU A 22 4.60 -26.95 -10.36
N VAL A 23 3.72 -25.94 -10.33
CA VAL A 23 3.05 -25.48 -9.10
C VAL A 23 1.71 -26.19 -8.97
N ARG A 24 1.47 -26.85 -7.84
CA ARG A 24 0.22 -27.56 -7.52
C ARG A 24 -0.44 -26.99 -6.28
N ALA A 25 -1.76 -26.99 -6.26
CA ALA A 25 -2.53 -26.56 -5.11
C ALA A 25 -2.43 -27.60 -3.97
N LYS A 26 -1.97 -27.16 -2.79
CA LYS A 26 -2.11 -27.92 -1.55
C LYS A 26 -3.54 -27.76 -0.99
N PRO A 27 -3.97 -28.60 -0.02
CA PRO A 27 -5.23 -28.38 0.67
C PRO A 27 -5.35 -26.93 1.18
N GLY A 28 -6.50 -26.29 0.94
CA GLY A 28 -6.76 -24.90 1.29
C GLY A 28 -6.11 -23.83 0.39
N GLN A 29 -5.45 -24.23 -0.71
CA GLN A 29 -4.78 -23.31 -1.63
C GLN A 29 -5.41 -23.28 -3.02
N LEU A 30 -5.19 -22.18 -3.73
CA LEU A 30 -5.44 -22.04 -5.15
C LEU A 30 -4.13 -21.83 -5.90
N VAL A 31 -4.04 -22.35 -7.12
CA VAL A 31 -3.00 -21.96 -8.08
C VAL A 31 -3.56 -20.91 -9.01
N ILE A 32 -2.83 -19.81 -9.17
CA ILE A 32 -3.23 -18.64 -9.93
C ILE A 32 -2.25 -18.42 -11.09
N ASP A 33 -2.77 -18.37 -12.32
CA ASP A 33 -2.07 -17.86 -13.50
C ASP A 33 -2.00 -16.34 -13.41
N VAL A 34 -0.84 -15.82 -13.09
CA VAL A 34 -0.63 -14.41 -12.78
C VAL A 34 -0.67 -13.58 -14.07
N LYS A 35 -1.49 -12.54 -14.07
CA LYS A 35 -1.64 -11.60 -15.18
C LYS A 35 -1.04 -10.24 -14.87
N ALA A 36 -0.99 -9.86 -13.58
CA ALA A 36 -0.40 -8.62 -13.12
C ALA A 36 0.12 -8.76 -11.69
N ILE A 37 1.19 -8.04 -11.37
CA ILE A 37 1.87 -8.07 -10.08
C ILE A 37 2.12 -6.63 -9.63
N GLY A 38 1.65 -6.25 -8.44
CA GLY A 38 1.89 -4.92 -7.90
C GLY A 38 3.27 -4.82 -7.24
N CYS A 39 4.05 -3.81 -7.63
CA CYS A 39 5.31 -3.48 -6.95
C CYS A 39 5.06 -2.59 -5.73
N ASN A 40 5.77 -2.84 -4.66
CA ASN A 40 5.69 -2.12 -3.41
C ASN A 40 7.08 -1.70 -2.90
N PHE A 41 7.14 -0.64 -2.10
CA PHE A 41 8.42 -0.16 -1.56
C PHE A 41 9.09 -1.21 -0.66
N PHE A 42 8.30 -2.03 0.03
CA PHE A 42 8.86 -3.10 0.85
C PHE A 42 9.54 -4.20 0.03
N ASP A 43 9.20 -4.40 -1.26
CA ASP A 43 9.89 -5.35 -2.14
C ASP A 43 11.36 -4.97 -2.31
N ILE A 44 11.66 -3.66 -2.27
CA ILE A 44 13.04 -3.17 -2.25
C ILE A 44 13.71 -3.55 -0.92
N LEU A 45 13.04 -3.27 0.19
CA LEU A 45 13.58 -3.52 1.53
C LEU A 45 13.80 -5.01 1.80
N ILE A 46 12.92 -5.89 1.31
CA ILE A 46 13.08 -7.34 1.50
C ILE A 46 14.26 -7.88 0.69
N THR A 47 14.49 -7.37 -0.53
CA THR A 47 15.67 -7.74 -1.34
C THR A 47 16.98 -7.23 -0.75
N GLU A 48 16.92 -6.17 0.05
CA GLU A 48 18.07 -5.63 0.81
C GLU A 48 18.25 -6.29 2.19
N GLY A 49 17.32 -7.15 2.64
CA GLY A 49 17.32 -7.72 4.00
C GLY A 49 17.02 -6.72 5.11
N LYS A 50 16.40 -5.58 4.76
CA LYS A 50 16.07 -4.47 5.68
C LYS A 50 14.61 -4.45 6.13
N TYR A 51 13.81 -5.44 5.71
CA TYR A 51 12.43 -5.55 6.13
C TYR A 51 12.26 -6.47 7.36
N GLN A 52 11.10 -6.38 8.04
CA GLN A 52 10.82 -7.19 9.23
C GLN A 52 10.71 -8.69 8.91
N VAL A 53 10.11 -9.00 7.75
CA VAL A 53 10.06 -10.36 7.20
C VAL A 53 11.36 -10.63 6.46
N ARG A 54 12.02 -11.74 6.79
CA ARG A 54 13.29 -12.18 6.18
C ARG A 54 13.14 -13.61 5.68
N PRO A 55 12.70 -13.81 4.43
CA PRO A 55 12.60 -15.16 3.85
C PRO A 55 13.97 -15.81 3.77
N GLU A 56 13.98 -17.14 3.85
CA GLU A 56 15.18 -17.94 3.55
C GLU A 56 15.55 -17.81 2.06
N LEU A 57 16.84 -17.70 1.77
CA LEU A 57 17.36 -17.64 0.40
C LEU A 57 17.42 -19.07 -0.21
N PRO A 58 17.09 -19.26 -1.50
CA PRO A 58 16.58 -18.24 -2.42
C PRO A 58 15.08 -18.01 -2.27
N PHE A 59 14.63 -16.78 -2.48
CA PHE A 59 13.20 -16.44 -2.46
C PHE A 59 12.79 -15.51 -3.62
N SER A 60 11.51 -15.48 -3.95
CA SER A 60 10.91 -14.50 -4.86
C SER A 60 10.22 -13.40 -4.07
N PRO A 61 10.45 -12.11 -4.32
CA PRO A 61 9.67 -11.03 -3.71
C PRO A 61 8.26 -10.95 -4.30
N GLY A 62 7.52 -9.89 -3.96
CA GLY A 62 6.17 -9.62 -4.44
C GLY A 62 5.08 -10.11 -3.49
N ALA A 63 4.22 -9.18 -3.06
CA ALA A 63 3.17 -9.47 -2.08
C ALA A 63 1.75 -9.34 -2.64
N GLU A 64 1.57 -8.90 -3.85
CA GLU A 64 0.24 -8.81 -4.44
C GLU A 64 0.26 -9.17 -5.92
N VAL A 65 -0.69 -10.00 -6.31
CA VAL A 65 -0.88 -10.45 -7.68
C VAL A 65 -2.35 -10.42 -8.05
N ALA A 66 -2.63 -10.34 -9.35
CA ALA A 66 -3.95 -10.58 -9.92
C ALA A 66 -3.86 -11.56 -11.07
N GLY A 67 -4.85 -12.41 -11.24
CA GLY A 67 -4.82 -13.44 -12.26
C GLY A 67 -6.07 -14.30 -12.30
N THR A 68 -5.94 -15.47 -12.92
CA THR A 68 -7.02 -16.45 -13.10
C THR A 68 -6.71 -17.73 -12.37
N VAL A 69 -7.67 -18.30 -11.67
CA VAL A 69 -7.52 -19.57 -10.96
C VAL A 69 -7.33 -20.71 -11.96
N LEU A 70 -6.23 -21.45 -11.84
CA LEU A 70 -5.91 -22.65 -12.64
C LEU A 70 -6.26 -23.95 -11.94
N GLU A 71 -6.09 -24.01 -10.63
CA GLU A 71 -6.30 -25.21 -9.82
C GLU A 71 -6.84 -24.82 -8.44
N VAL A 72 -7.74 -25.65 -7.92
CA VAL A 72 -8.35 -25.47 -6.61
C VAL A 72 -8.01 -26.68 -5.75
N GLY A 73 -7.35 -26.46 -4.62
CA GLY A 73 -6.97 -27.51 -3.68
C GLY A 73 -8.14 -28.04 -2.86
N GLN A 74 -7.96 -29.19 -2.23
CA GLN A 74 -8.97 -29.80 -1.37
C GLN A 74 -9.36 -28.84 -0.23
N GLY A 75 -10.67 -28.72 0.06
CA GLY A 75 -11.21 -27.90 1.15
C GLY A 75 -11.26 -26.40 0.84
N VAL A 76 -10.97 -26.00 -0.38
CA VAL A 76 -11.25 -24.61 -0.83
C VAL A 76 -12.74 -24.50 -1.12
N GLU A 77 -13.34 -23.46 -0.53
CA GLU A 77 -14.74 -23.09 -0.75
C GLU A 77 -14.77 -21.76 -1.49
N HIS A 78 -15.82 -21.41 -2.18
CA HIS A 78 -16.07 -20.11 -2.81
C HIS A 78 -15.20 -19.74 -4.03
N PHE A 79 -14.29 -20.61 -4.51
CA PHE A 79 -13.48 -20.38 -5.70
C PHE A 79 -13.58 -21.54 -6.68
N SER A 80 -13.53 -21.23 -7.98
CA SER A 80 -13.56 -22.18 -9.09
C SER A 80 -12.46 -21.90 -10.09
N VAL A 81 -12.05 -22.91 -10.86
CA VAL A 81 -11.14 -22.74 -12.00
C VAL A 81 -11.77 -21.73 -12.98
N GLY A 82 -10.98 -20.77 -13.42
CA GLY A 82 -11.41 -19.69 -14.31
C GLY A 82 -11.82 -18.40 -13.58
N ASP A 83 -11.97 -18.40 -12.26
CA ASP A 83 -12.29 -17.18 -11.50
C ASP A 83 -11.17 -16.15 -11.62
N ARG A 84 -11.58 -14.90 -11.78
CA ARG A 84 -10.69 -13.74 -11.76
C ARG A 84 -10.48 -13.29 -10.32
N VAL A 85 -9.22 -13.32 -9.87
CA VAL A 85 -8.88 -13.09 -8.47
C VAL A 85 -7.68 -12.18 -8.30
N SER A 86 -7.61 -11.50 -7.16
CA SER A 86 -6.39 -10.93 -6.61
C SER A 86 -5.96 -11.72 -5.38
N ALA A 87 -4.67 -11.79 -5.13
CA ALA A 87 -4.12 -12.47 -3.96
C ALA A 87 -3.08 -11.60 -3.27
N LEU A 88 -3.09 -11.63 -1.93
CA LEU A 88 -2.15 -10.93 -1.07
C LEU A 88 -1.24 -11.95 -0.39
N LEU A 89 0.01 -11.94 -0.77
CA LEU A 89 1.03 -12.89 -0.34
C LEU A 89 1.94 -12.24 0.70
N GLU A 90 2.70 -13.03 1.41
CA GLU A 90 3.79 -12.51 2.23
C GLU A 90 5.01 -12.15 1.35
N PHE A 91 5.32 -13.04 0.40
CA PHE A 91 6.30 -12.91 -0.69
C PHE A 91 6.00 -13.99 -1.75
N GLY A 92 6.76 -14.04 -2.84
CA GLY A 92 6.62 -15.07 -3.88
C GLY A 92 5.83 -14.62 -5.12
N GLY A 93 5.30 -13.40 -5.12
CA GLY A 93 4.44 -12.89 -6.20
C GLY A 93 5.16 -12.50 -7.48
N PHE A 94 6.49 -12.33 -7.49
CA PHE A 94 7.23 -12.05 -8.73
C PHE A 94 7.42 -13.33 -9.55
N ALA A 95 6.29 -13.92 -9.94
CA ALA A 95 6.22 -15.20 -10.64
C ALA A 95 5.06 -15.22 -11.65
N SER A 96 5.19 -16.00 -12.70
CA SER A 96 4.12 -16.19 -13.69
C SER A 96 2.98 -17.08 -13.16
N ILE A 97 3.23 -17.88 -12.14
CA ILE A 97 2.24 -18.73 -11.45
C ILE A 97 2.56 -18.71 -9.95
N VAL A 98 1.52 -18.63 -9.12
CA VAL A 98 1.64 -18.68 -7.67
C VAL A 98 0.62 -19.64 -7.05
N ALA A 99 0.95 -20.24 -5.90
CA ALA A 99 -0.02 -20.89 -5.03
C ALA A 99 -0.33 -19.96 -3.84
N ALA A 100 -1.60 -19.73 -3.56
CA ALA A 100 -2.04 -18.85 -2.49
C ALA A 100 -3.08 -19.52 -1.58
N PRO A 101 -2.99 -19.36 -0.23
CA PRO A 101 -4.06 -19.77 0.67
C PRO A 101 -5.36 -19.03 0.35
N GLN A 102 -6.50 -19.72 0.40
CA GLN A 102 -7.81 -19.13 0.04
C GLN A 102 -8.15 -17.87 0.89
N GLU A 103 -7.67 -17.79 2.13
CA GLU A 103 -7.91 -16.68 3.04
C GLU A 103 -7.22 -15.38 2.59
N ARG A 104 -6.29 -15.47 1.65
CA ARG A 104 -5.53 -14.36 1.06
C ARG A 104 -5.95 -14.05 -0.37
N VAL A 105 -6.98 -14.73 -0.88
CA VAL A 105 -7.50 -14.57 -2.25
C VAL A 105 -8.85 -13.87 -2.21
N PHE A 106 -9.08 -12.96 -3.15
CA PHE A 106 -10.30 -12.15 -3.23
C PHE A 106 -10.82 -12.12 -4.67
N HIS A 107 -12.12 -12.24 -4.84
CA HIS A 107 -12.75 -12.04 -6.14
C HIS A 107 -12.55 -10.61 -6.63
N MET A 108 -12.26 -10.47 -7.92
CA MET A 108 -12.17 -9.17 -8.56
C MET A 108 -13.55 -8.69 -9.04
N PRO A 109 -13.88 -7.39 -8.92
CA PRO A 109 -15.00 -6.81 -9.65
C PRO A 109 -14.89 -7.11 -11.16
N VAL A 110 -16.02 -7.38 -11.81
CA VAL A 110 -16.07 -7.84 -13.21
C VAL A 110 -15.39 -6.85 -14.16
N GLN A 111 -15.57 -5.55 -13.94
CA GLN A 111 -15.04 -4.47 -14.78
C GLN A 111 -13.58 -4.09 -14.47
N MET A 112 -13.01 -4.59 -13.37
CA MET A 112 -11.64 -4.25 -12.96
C MET A 112 -10.62 -4.98 -13.84
N SER A 113 -9.60 -4.30 -14.35
CA SER A 113 -8.47 -4.93 -15.03
C SER A 113 -7.57 -5.68 -14.04
N PHE A 114 -6.72 -6.59 -14.52
CA PHE A 114 -5.75 -7.28 -13.65
C PHE A 114 -4.72 -6.31 -13.08
N GLU A 115 -4.32 -5.32 -13.87
CA GLU A 115 -3.39 -4.27 -13.45
C GLU A 115 -3.97 -3.43 -12.31
N GLU A 116 -5.24 -3.02 -12.40
CA GLU A 116 -5.93 -2.29 -11.34
C GLU A 116 -6.06 -3.16 -10.08
N ALA A 117 -6.39 -4.44 -10.22
CA ALA A 117 -6.50 -5.36 -9.09
C ALA A 117 -5.15 -5.57 -8.38
N ALA A 118 -4.05 -5.71 -9.14
CA ALA A 118 -2.70 -5.78 -8.60
C ALA A 118 -2.19 -4.44 -8.04
N ALA A 119 -2.85 -3.34 -8.36
CA ALA A 119 -2.55 -2.00 -7.83
C ALA A 119 -3.42 -1.61 -6.63
N LEU A 120 -4.47 -2.40 -6.34
CA LEU A 120 -5.44 -2.07 -5.31
C LEU A 120 -5.15 -2.77 -3.98
N GLY A 121 -4.88 -4.07 -4.00
CA GLY A 121 -4.97 -4.93 -2.82
C GLY A 121 -4.21 -4.39 -1.61
N LEU A 122 -2.90 -4.34 -1.67
CA LEU A 122 -2.05 -4.00 -0.53
C LEU A 122 -2.22 -2.54 -0.08
N VAL A 123 -2.18 -1.59 -1.01
CA VAL A 123 -2.16 -0.17 -0.65
C VAL A 123 -3.52 0.34 -0.17
N TYR A 124 -4.62 -0.13 -0.77
CA TYR A 124 -5.95 0.27 -0.32
C TYR A 124 -6.37 -0.44 0.97
N GLN A 125 -6.04 -1.74 1.15
CA GLN A 125 -6.29 -2.40 2.43
C GLN A 125 -5.48 -1.77 3.56
N THR A 126 -4.19 -1.47 3.34
CA THR A 126 -3.36 -0.76 4.33
C THR A 126 -4.00 0.56 4.71
N SER A 127 -4.42 1.36 3.72
CA SER A 127 -5.00 2.68 3.97
C SER A 127 -6.39 2.59 4.61
N HIS A 128 -7.24 1.66 4.18
CA HIS A 128 -8.57 1.47 4.76
C HIS A 128 -8.48 1.00 6.23
N VAL A 129 -7.70 -0.05 6.50
CA VAL A 129 -7.49 -0.52 7.88
C VAL A 129 -6.87 0.58 8.74
N GLY A 130 -5.91 1.33 8.20
CA GLY A 130 -5.28 2.44 8.88
C GLY A 130 -6.27 3.54 9.24
N LEU A 131 -7.01 4.04 8.28
CA LEU A 131 -7.91 5.18 8.46
C LEU A 131 -9.19 4.79 9.21
N VAL A 132 -9.83 3.67 8.85
CA VAL A 132 -11.13 3.27 9.42
C VAL A 132 -10.95 2.54 10.75
N HIS A 133 -10.19 1.44 10.76
CA HIS A 133 -10.10 0.57 11.93
C HIS A 133 -9.14 1.11 13.00
N ARG A 134 -7.97 1.68 12.59
CA ARG A 134 -6.95 2.13 13.56
C ARG A 134 -7.12 3.59 13.98
N ALA A 135 -7.25 4.51 13.03
CA ALA A 135 -7.36 5.93 13.32
C ALA A 135 -8.82 6.37 13.57
N ASN A 136 -9.82 5.55 13.21
CA ASN A 136 -11.23 5.89 13.36
C ASN A 136 -11.54 7.27 12.77
N LEU A 137 -11.11 7.48 11.51
CA LEU A 137 -11.35 8.71 10.77
C LEU A 137 -12.85 8.93 10.59
N ARG A 138 -13.31 10.14 10.88
CA ARG A 138 -14.73 10.51 10.83
C ARG A 138 -14.99 11.53 9.73
N GLU A 139 -16.22 11.55 9.24
CA GLU A 139 -16.70 12.61 8.35
C GLU A 139 -16.47 14.00 8.97
N GLY A 140 -16.00 14.95 8.14
CA GLY A 140 -15.69 16.33 8.56
C GLY A 140 -14.34 16.52 9.26
N GLU A 141 -13.62 15.45 9.64
CA GLU A 141 -12.25 15.58 10.16
C GLU A 141 -11.26 15.98 9.05
N THR A 142 -10.18 16.65 9.42
CA THR A 142 -9.08 16.99 8.52
C THR A 142 -8.05 15.85 8.50
N LEU A 143 -7.85 15.25 7.33
CA LEU A 143 -6.84 14.22 7.07
C LEU A 143 -5.65 14.83 6.32
N LEU A 144 -4.47 14.85 6.95
CA LEU A 144 -3.20 15.19 6.30
C LEU A 144 -2.52 13.91 5.80
N VAL A 145 -2.26 13.82 4.50
CA VAL A 145 -1.61 12.66 3.87
C VAL A 145 -0.23 13.05 3.37
N HIS A 146 0.82 12.44 3.93
CA HIS A 146 2.19 12.58 3.42
C HIS A 146 2.47 11.63 2.26
N ALA A 147 3.38 12.05 1.35
CA ALA A 147 3.69 11.33 0.11
C ALA A 147 2.42 10.96 -0.68
N ALA A 148 1.47 11.88 -0.75
CA ALA A 148 0.11 11.66 -1.23
C ALA A 148 -0.01 11.17 -2.69
N ALA A 149 1.00 11.41 -3.53
CA ALA A 149 1.05 10.92 -4.91
C ALA A 149 1.60 9.49 -5.07
N GLY A 150 2.10 8.87 -3.99
CA GLY A 150 2.57 7.48 -3.99
C GLY A 150 1.42 6.48 -3.80
N GLY A 151 1.69 5.16 -3.92
CA GLY A 151 0.65 4.13 -3.85
C GLY A 151 -0.24 4.22 -2.61
N VAL A 152 0.33 4.07 -1.39
CA VAL A 152 -0.47 4.14 -0.15
C VAL A 152 -1.00 5.54 0.13
N GLY A 153 -0.27 6.60 -0.29
CA GLY A 153 -0.73 7.98 -0.10
C GLY A 153 -1.96 8.28 -0.95
N LEU A 154 -1.94 7.91 -2.24
CA LEU A 154 -3.06 8.14 -3.14
C LEU A 154 -4.30 7.33 -2.73
N ALA A 155 -4.09 6.09 -2.27
CA ALA A 155 -5.16 5.28 -1.68
C ALA A 155 -5.77 5.95 -0.43
N ALA A 156 -4.92 6.52 0.45
CA ALA A 156 -5.39 7.24 1.64
C ALA A 156 -6.16 8.52 1.28
N VAL A 157 -5.73 9.26 0.25
CA VAL A 157 -6.46 10.43 -0.28
C VAL A 157 -7.85 10.02 -0.72
N GLN A 158 -7.96 9.04 -1.63
CA GLN A 158 -9.24 8.62 -2.19
C GLN A 158 -10.18 8.03 -1.12
N ILE A 159 -9.67 7.23 -0.19
CA ILE A 159 -10.46 6.69 0.92
C ILE A 159 -10.92 7.82 1.85
N GLY A 160 -10.04 8.77 2.20
CA GLY A 160 -10.38 9.92 3.02
C GLY A 160 -11.52 10.74 2.42
N VAL A 161 -11.43 11.05 1.13
CA VAL A 161 -12.50 11.73 0.37
C VAL A 161 -13.80 10.91 0.38
N ALA A 162 -13.73 9.61 0.13
CA ALA A 162 -14.90 8.73 0.13
C ALA A 162 -15.59 8.62 1.50
N LEU A 163 -14.84 8.86 2.59
CA LEU A 163 -15.35 8.89 3.97
C LEU A 163 -15.85 10.28 4.40
N GLY A 164 -15.78 11.29 3.52
CA GLY A 164 -16.22 12.66 3.83
C GLY A 164 -15.24 13.47 4.68
N ALA A 165 -13.98 13.08 4.76
CA ALA A 165 -12.95 13.87 5.41
C ALA A 165 -12.49 15.03 4.49
N ARG A 166 -12.05 16.14 5.10
CA ARG A 166 -11.30 17.18 4.38
C ARG A 166 -9.86 16.74 4.23
N VAL A 167 -9.39 16.55 2.99
CA VAL A 167 -8.08 15.95 2.70
C VAL A 167 -7.07 17.01 2.28
N ILE A 168 -5.93 17.05 3.00
CA ILE A 168 -4.74 17.84 2.66
C ILE A 168 -3.66 16.86 2.23
N GLY A 169 -3.21 16.91 0.96
CA GLY A 169 -2.17 16.04 0.44
C GLY A 169 -0.82 16.73 0.33
N THR A 170 0.29 16.07 0.70
CA THR A 170 1.64 16.62 0.48
C THR A 170 2.40 15.84 -0.59
N ALA A 171 3.05 16.57 -1.50
CA ALA A 171 3.92 16.00 -2.53
C ALA A 171 5.10 16.95 -2.84
N GLY A 172 6.09 16.51 -3.60
CA GLY A 172 7.34 17.25 -3.80
C GLY A 172 7.53 17.88 -5.19
N SER A 173 6.49 17.90 -6.04
CA SER A 173 6.52 18.59 -7.34
C SER A 173 5.12 19.01 -7.75
N ILE A 174 5.05 20.01 -8.63
CA ILE A 174 3.78 20.56 -9.11
C ILE A 174 2.92 19.47 -9.77
N ASP A 175 3.49 18.66 -10.65
CA ASP A 175 2.74 17.59 -11.34
C ASP A 175 2.13 16.58 -10.34
N LYS A 176 2.87 16.26 -9.27
CA LYS A 176 2.38 15.37 -8.22
C LYS A 176 1.30 16.00 -7.35
N LEU A 177 1.38 17.30 -7.09
CA LEU A 177 0.36 18.05 -6.38
C LEU A 177 -0.93 18.11 -7.19
N GLU A 178 -0.82 18.38 -8.49
CA GLU A 178 -1.97 18.40 -9.40
C GLU A 178 -2.64 17.01 -9.49
N LEU A 179 -1.84 15.93 -9.59
CA LEU A 179 -2.36 14.57 -9.54
C LEU A 179 -3.15 14.29 -8.25
N VAL A 180 -2.63 14.71 -7.10
CA VAL A 180 -3.28 14.50 -5.80
C VAL A 180 -4.61 15.27 -5.73
N ARG A 181 -4.66 16.49 -6.29
CA ARG A 181 -5.88 17.29 -6.40
C ARG A 181 -6.92 16.63 -7.30
N GLN A 182 -6.50 16.10 -8.46
CA GLN A 182 -7.37 15.36 -9.38
C GLN A 182 -7.99 14.10 -8.76
N HIS A 183 -7.34 13.53 -7.74
CA HIS A 183 -7.86 12.39 -6.98
C HIS A 183 -8.64 12.79 -5.73
N GLY A 184 -9.03 14.07 -5.63
CA GLY A 184 -10.03 14.55 -4.70
C GLY A 184 -9.49 15.24 -3.44
N ALA A 185 -8.18 15.45 -3.30
CA ALA A 185 -7.69 16.25 -2.18
C ALA A 185 -8.21 17.71 -2.28
N ASP A 186 -8.76 18.23 -1.18
CA ASP A 186 -9.26 19.59 -1.10
C ASP A 186 -8.13 20.61 -1.21
N GLU A 187 -6.98 20.28 -0.57
CA GLU A 187 -5.79 21.13 -0.55
C GLU A 187 -4.53 20.28 -0.81
N VAL A 188 -3.54 20.93 -1.38
CA VAL A 188 -2.24 20.30 -1.62
C VAL A 188 -1.10 21.22 -1.21
N ILE A 189 -0.06 20.65 -0.60
CA ILE A 189 1.09 21.37 -0.07
C ILE A 189 2.37 20.77 -0.61
N ASN A 190 3.28 21.62 -1.10
CA ASN A 190 4.62 21.17 -1.45
C ASN A 190 5.46 21.01 -0.18
N TYR A 191 5.80 19.77 0.20
CA TYR A 191 6.58 19.51 1.41
C TYR A 191 8.02 20.04 1.35
N ARG A 192 8.52 20.49 0.19
CA ARG A 192 9.82 21.12 0.03
C ARG A 192 9.83 22.58 0.51
N ASP A 193 8.64 23.17 0.65
CA ASP A 193 8.52 24.50 1.24
C ASP A 193 8.81 24.40 2.74
N GLU A 194 9.60 25.32 3.26
CA GLU A 194 10.06 25.27 4.67
C GLU A 194 8.90 25.48 5.65
N ASP A 195 7.85 26.16 5.24
CA ASP A 195 6.69 26.55 6.04
C ASP A 195 5.47 25.62 5.93
N TRP A 196 5.61 24.42 5.34
CA TRP A 196 4.46 23.52 5.12
C TRP A 196 3.65 23.22 6.40
N VAL A 197 4.28 23.24 7.58
CA VAL A 197 3.58 23.10 8.87
C VAL A 197 2.65 24.28 9.15
N GLU A 198 3.11 25.51 8.87
CA GLU A 198 2.30 26.70 9.06
C GLU A 198 1.19 26.79 8.00
N GLN A 199 1.43 26.26 6.78
CA GLN A 199 0.38 26.13 5.77
C GLN A 199 -0.73 25.18 6.27
N VAL A 200 -0.40 24.01 6.85
CA VAL A 200 -1.42 23.11 7.46
C VAL A 200 -2.20 23.84 8.56
N LYS A 201 -1.53 24.58 9.45
CA LYS A 201 -2.21 25.34 10.51
C LYS A 201 -3.13 26.42 9.93
N SER A 202 -2.66 27.16 8.93
CA SER A 202 -3.47 28.19 8.27
C SER A 202 -4.73 27.60 7.64
N LEU A 203 -4.60 26.46 6.94
CA LEU A 203 -5.73 25.77 6.32
C LEU A 203 -6.72 25.18 7.34
N THR A 204 -6.33 25.06 8.61
CA THR A 204 -7.14 24.48 9.70
C THR A 204 -7.47 25.48 10.81
N ASP A 205 -7.40 26.77 10.55
CA ASP A 205 -7.64 27.85 11.52
C ASP A 205 -6.83 27.69 12.83
N GLY A 206 -5.60 27.24 12.69
CA GLY A 206 -4.67 26.97 13.81
C GLY A 206 -4.88 25.65 14.55
N ARG A 207 -5.95 24.90 14.27
CA ARG A 207 -6.25 23.63 14.97
C ARG A 207 -5.25 22.52 14.66
N GLY A 208 -4.78 22.43 13.44
CA GLY A 208 -4.02 21.31 12.92
C GLY A 208 -4.90 20.20 12.33
N ALA A 209 -4.27 19.11 11.85
CA ALA A 209 -4.95 17.97 11.25
C ALA A 209 -5.40 16.96 12.32
N ASP A 210 -6.64 16.46 12.19
CA ASP A 210 -7.22 15.48 13.11
C ASP A 210 -6.56 14.09 12.95
N VAL A 211 -6.26 13.71 11.70
CA VAL A 211 -5.50 12.49 11.37
C VAL A 211 -4.35 12.85 10.45
N ILE A 212 -3.17 12.34 10.76
CA ILE A 212 -1.98 12.46 9.90
C ILE A 212 -1.58 11.05 9.46
N TYR A 213 -1.62 10.80 8.15
CA TYR A 213 -1.20 9.54 7.53
C TYR A 213 0.27 9.65 7.10
N ASP A 214 1.16 8.97 7.82
CA ASP A 214 2.62 9.11 7.62
C ASP A 214 3.32 7.82 7.15
N PRO A 215 3.53 7.66 5.82
CA PRO A 215 4.37 6.60 5.26
C PRO A 215 5.85 6.99 5.16
N VAL A 216 6.24 8.18 5.61
CA VAL A 216 7.57 8.78 5.37
C VAL A 216 8.48 8.65 6.57
N GLY A 217 8.00 8.99 7.76
CA GLY A 217 8.80 9.01 8.99
C GLY A 217 9.87 10.12 9.02
N GLY A 218 10.93 9.92 9.80
CA GLY A 218 12.03 10.85 9.92
C GLY A 218 11.62 12.27 10.32
N ASP A 219 12.13 13.29 9.61
CA ASP A 219 11.80 14.69 9.89
C ASP A 219 10.33 15.03 9.59
N THR A 220 9.72 14.38 8.61
CA THR A 220 8.30 14.54 8.31
C THR A 220 7.44 14.23 9.54
N PHE A 221 7.71 13.12 10.22
CA PHE A 221 7.05 12.77 11.47
C PHE A 221 7.28 13.85 12.56
N ASN A 222 8.54 14.28 12.77
CA ASN A 222 8.88 15.26 13.77
C ASN A 222 8.13 16.60 13.55
N ARG A 223 8.03 17.02 12.31
CA ARG A 223 7.33 18.25 11.93
C ARG A 223 5.81 18.07 12.05
N SER A 224 5.27 16.90 11.73
CA SER A 224 3.85 16.55 11.87
C SER A 224 3.36 16.71 13.31
N THR A 225 4.20 16.43 14.31
CA THR A 225 3.85 16.66 15.72
C THR A 225 3.54 18.13 16.05
N LYS A 226 3.95 19.08 15.19
CA LYS A 226 3.71 20.51 15.38
C LYS A 226 2.35 20.98 14.82
N CYS A 227 1.77 20.19 13.89
CA CYS A 227 0.49 20.51 13.25
C CYS A 227 -0.59 19.42 13.41
N VAL A 228 -0.39 18.47 14.33
CA VAL A 228 -1.47 17.57 14.77
C VAL A 228 -2.42 18.33 15.68
N ALA A 229 -3.72 18.09 15.52
CA ALA A 229 -4.77 18.72 16.31
C ALA A 229 -4.80 18.21 17.78
N PHE A 230 -5.52 18.90 18.64
CA PHE A 230 -5.89 18.38 19.96
C PHE A 230 -6.71 17.09 19.79
N GLU A 231 -6.38 16.04 20.54
CA GLU A 231 -6.93 14.67 20.38
C GLU A 231 -6.71 14.07 18.99
N GLY A 232 -5.82 14.65 18.18
CA GLY A 232 -5.45 14.13 16.87
C GLY A 232 -4.65 12.83 16.94
N ARG A 233 -4.47 12.19 15.78
CA ARG A 233 -3.78 10.90 15.66
C ARG A 233 -2.76 10.97 14.53
N ILE A 234 -1.51 10.56 14.81
CA ILE A 234 -0.49 10.34 13.78
C ILE A 234 -0.41 8.84 13.54
N LEU A 235 -0.82 8.42 12.35
CA LEU A 235 -0.82 7.04 11.92
C LEU A 235 0.49 6.71 11.21
N VAL A 236 1.31 5.86 11.83
CA VAL A 236 2.60 5.42 11.33
C VAL A 236 2.40 4.24 10.39
N ILE A 237 2.62 4.47 9.09
CA ILE A 237 2.46 3.49 8.01
C ILE A 237 3.80 2.91 7.58
N GLY A 238 4.86 3.74 7.58
CA GLY A 238 6.16 3.32 7.11
C GLY A 238 7.25 4.37 7.29
N PHE A 239 8.42 4.07 6.79
CA PHE A 239 9.62 4.90 6.93
C PHE A 239 10.33 5.06 5.58
N ALA A 240 9.60 5.53 4.57
CA ALA A 240 10.15 5.71 3.21
C ALA A 240 11.30 6.72 3.14
N SER A 241 11.51 7.55 4.18
CA SER A 241 12.70 8.38 4.31
C SER A 241 13.97 7.56 4.60
N GLY A 242 13.83 6.32 5.08
CA GLY A 242 14.92 5.50 5.60
C GLY A 242 15.25 5.76 7.08
N ASN A 243 14.61 6.76 7.71
CA ASN A 243 14.86 7.15 9.10
C ASN A 243 13.65 6.86 9.98
N ILE A 244 13.86 6.05 11.01
CA ILE A 244 12.83 5.75 12.03
C ILE A 244 12.84 6.88 13.07
N PRO A 245 11.74 7.63 13.24
CA PRO A 245 11.70 8.74 14.18
C PRO A 245 11.55 8.26 15.63
N SER A 246 11.89 9.14 16.58
CA SER A 246 11.62 8.94 18.00
C SER A 246 10.57 9.94 18.49
N ALA A 247 9.57 9.45 19.21
CA ALA A 247 8.54 10.29 19.81
C ALA A 247 8.95 10.77 21.20
N LYS A 248 8.85 12.08 21.46
CA LYS A 248 9.04 12.64 22.81
C LYS A 248 7.73 12.50 23.59
N MET A 249 7.70 11.61 24.59
CA MET A 249 6.49 11.27 25.35
C MET A 249 5.86 12.48 26.05
N ASN A 250 6.66 13.41 26.56
CA ASN A 250 6.15 14.65 27.16
C ASN A 250 5.38 15.52 26.15
N HIS A 251 5.71 15.45 24.87
CA HIS A 251 5.02 16.20 23.83
C HIS A 251 3.60 15.64 23.58
N LEU A 252 3.45 14.32 23.60
CA LEU A 252 2.14 13.67 23.53
C LEU A 252 1.24 14.10 24.70
N LEU A 253 1.81 14.06 25.90
CA LEU A 253 1.09 14.43 27.14
C LEU A 253 0.62 15.89 27.10
N VAL A 254 1.49 16.83 26.71
CA VAL A 254 1.16 18.26 26.73
C VAL A 254 0.16 18.63 25.62
N LYS A 255 0.26 18.01 24.44
CA LYS A 255 -0.61 18.32 23.28
C LYS A 255 -1.83 17.39 23.17
N ASN A 256 -1.95 16.36 24.00
CA ASN A 256 -3.07 15.40 23.99
C ASN A 256 -3.31 14.80 22.60
N TYR A 257 -2.29 14.25 21.92
CA TYR A 257 -2.46 13.51 20.68
C TYR A 257 -1.96 12.07 20.81
N SER A 258 -2.34 11.20 19.87
CA SER A 258 -1.94 9.80 19.85
C SER A 258 -1.01 9.48 18.67
N ILE A 259 -0.15 8.49 18.85
CA ILE A 259 0.62 7.87 17.79
C ILE A 259 0.14 6.42 17.65
N ILE A 260 -0.26 6.03 16.45
CA ILE A 260 -0.87 4.74 16.15
C ILE A 260 -0.01 4.02 15.12
N GLY A 261 0.55 2.87 15.47
CA GLY A 261 1.27 2.02 14.52
C GLY A 261 0.33 1.11 13.74
N LEU A 262 0.68 0.80 12.50
CA LEU A 262 0.00 -0.19 11.69
C LEU A 262 1.01 -1.15 11.06
N HIS A 263 0.93 -2.42 11.44
CA HIS A 263 1.49 -3.53 10.66
C HIS A 263 0.34 -4.34 10.07
N TRP A 264 -0.07 -3.95 8.87
CA TRP A 264 -1.26 -4.49 8.20
C TRP A 264 -1.21 -6.02 8.03
N GLY A 265 -0.07 -6.60 7.63
CA GLY A 265 0.07 -8.04 7.40
C GLY A 265 -0.23 -8.92 8.62
N LEU A 266 -0.05 -8.40 9.85
CA LEU A 266 -0.38 -9.15 11.06
C LEU A 266 -1.87 -9.49 11.20
N TYR A 267 -2.75 -8.77 10.54
CA TYR A 267 -4.18 -9.03 10.60
C TYR A 267 -4.57 -10.35 9.94
N PHE A 268 -3.79 -10.87 8.98
CA PHE A 268 -4.05 -12.20 8.44
C PHE A 268 -4.04 -13.28 9.52
N ASP A 269 -3.17 -13.15 10.52
CA ASP A 269 -2.99 -14.15 11.57
C ASP A 269 -3.81 -13.80 12.84
N LYS A 270 -3.99 -12.52 13.14
CA LYS A 270 -4.57 -12.06 14.42
C LYS A 270 -6.06 -11.77 14.33
N ASP A 271 -6.51 -11.19 13.24
CA ASP A 271 -7.91 -10.86 12.98
C ASP A 271 -8.19 -10.73 11.48
N PRO A 272 -8.26 -11.87 10.76
CA PRO A 272 -8.50 -11.85 9.31
C PRO A 272 -9.86 -11.27 8.92
N LYS A 273 -10.80 -11.14 9.86
CA LYS A 273 -12.09 -10.49 9.59
C LYS A 273 -11.93 -9.03 9.23
N VAL A 274 -11.00 -8.31 9.88
CA VAL A 274 -10.72 -6.90 9.56
C VAL A 274 -10.29 -6.73 8.10
N LEU A 275 -9.50 -7.67 7.56
CA LEU A 275 -9.06 -7.61 6.15
C LEU A 275 -10.19 -7.96 5.18
N ARG A 276 -11.05 -8.91 5.51
CA ARG A 276 -12.24 -9.24 4.69
C ARG A 276 -13.21 -8.05 4.64
N ASP A 277 -13.54 -7.48 5.80
CA ASP A 277 -14.42 -6.31 5.89
C ASP A 277 -13.82 -5.11 5.12
N ALA A 278 -12.50 -4.91 5.19
CA ALA A 278 -11.79 -3.88 4.43
C ALA A 278 -11.86 -4.13 2.92
N GLN A 279 -11.65 -5.38 2.48
CA GLN A 279 -11.73 -5.73 1.06
C GLN A 279 -13.15 -5.52 0.50
N ASP A 280 -14.17 -5.93 1.25
CA ASP A 280 -15.57 -5.74 0.85
C ASP A 280 -15.91 -4.25 0.71
N ALA A 281 -15.48 -3.44 1.67
CA ALA A 281 -15.65 -1.99 1.62
C ALA A 281 -14.92 -1.36 0.43
N ILE A 282 -13.67 -1.75 0.17
CA ILE A 282 -12.86 -1.27 -0.95
C ILE A 282 -13.50 -1.68 -2.29
N SER A 283 -13.95 -2.94 -2.41
CA SER A 283 -14.63 -3.43 -3.61
C SER A 283 -15.91 -2.65 -3.90
N LYS A 284 -16.66 -2.30 -2.85
CA LYS A 284 -17.84 -1.44 -2.96
C LYS A 284 -17.46 -0.02 -3.38
N LEU A 285 -16.45 0.59 -2.77
CA LEU A 285 -16.00 1.93 -3.16
C LEU A 285 -15.54 1.98 -4.62
N TYR A 286 -14.87 0.93 -5.10
CA TYR A 286 -14.49 0.81 -6.51
C TYR A 286 -15.73 0.70 -7.42
N ALA A 287 -16.66 -0.18 -7.08
CA ALA A 287 -17.90 -0.36 -7.85
C ALA A 287 -18.75 0.91 -7.92
N ASP A 288 -18.77 1.70 -6.83
CA ASP A 288 -19.46 2.99 -6.74
C ASP A 288 -18.67 4.13 -7.46
N GLY A 289 -17.51 3.86 -8.05
CA GLY A 289 -16.66 4.85 -8.73
C GLY A 289 -16.00 5.87 -7.78
N LYS A 290 -15.96 5.59 -6.48
CA LYS A 290 -15.40 6.50 -5.46
C LYS A 290 -13.88 6.38 -5.31
N ILE A 291 -13.32 5.26 -5.75
CA ILE A 291 -11.87 5.04 -5.81
C ILE A 291 -11.49 4.47 -7.17
N SER A 292 -10.28 4.81 -7.63
CA SER A 292 -9.72 4.34 -8.90
C SER A 292 -8.21 4.13 -8.72
N PRO A 293 -7.73 2.89 -8.70
CA PRO A 293 -6.30 2.61 -8.57
C PRO A 293 -5.53 3.18 -9.77
N LEU A 294 -4.53 4.01 -9.49
CA LEU A 294 -3.68 4.58 -10.53
C LEU A 294 -2.49 3.65 -10.81
N VAL A 295 -2.48 3.02 -11.98
CA VAL A 295 -1.30 2.34 -12.53
C VAL A 295 -0.55 3.32 -13.40
N SER A 296 0.60 3.80 -12.93
CA SER A 296 1.38 4.82 -13.64
C SER A 296 2.36 4.24 -14.64
N GLN A 297 2.84 3.03 -14.40
CA GLN A 297 3.83 2.36 -15.24
C GLN A 297 3.66 0.85 -15.17
N THR A 298 3.87 0.18 -16.31
CA THR A 298 3.95 -1.27 -16.41
C THR A 298 5.31 -1.69 -16.95
N TYR A 299 5.82 -2.83 -16.48
CA TYR A 299 7.06 -3.44 -16.94
C TYR A 299 6.86 -4.94 -17.16
N PRO A 300 7.57 -5.58 -18.10
CA PRO A 300 7.67 -7.04 -18.12
C PRO A 300 8.25 -7.56 -16.80
N LEU A 301 7.81 -8.71 -16.30
CA LEU A 301 8.32 -9.31 -15.07
C LEU A 301 9.85 -9.49 -15.08
N VAL A 302 10.42 -9.81 -16.22
CA VAL A 302 11.89 -9.92 -16.38
C VAL A 302 12.63 -8.60 -16.12
N ASP A 303 11.93 -7.47 -16.23
CA ASP A 303 12.45 -6.12 -15.95
C ASP A 303 12.12 -5.65 -14.50
N ALA A 304 11.81 -6.58 -13.58
CA ALA A 304 11.45 -6.25 -12.19
C ALA A 304 12.48 -5.34 -11.50
N LYS A 305 13.77 -5.53 -11.79
CA LYS A 305 14.81 -4.61 -11.32
C LYS A 305 14.53 -3.15 -11.73
N ARG A 306 14.21 -2.91 -13.00
CA ARG A 306 13.92 -1.56 -13.52
C ARG A 306 12.68 -0.95 -12.88
N ALA A 307 11.64 -1.78 -12.64
CA ALA A 307 10.42 -1.36 -11.96
C ALA A 307 10.70 -0.93 -10.51
N LEU A 308 11.50 -1.70 -9.77
CA LEU A 308 11.89 -1.37 -8.39
C LEU A 308 12.84 -0.16 -8.34
N ASP A 309 13.77 -0.02 -9.29
CA ASP A 309 14.64 1.17 -9.42
C ASP A 309 13.80 2.43 -9.69
N ALA A 310 12.77 2.35 -10.55
CA ALA A 310 11.85 3.46 -10.80
C ALA A 310 11.11 3.87 -9.52
N LEU A 311 10.65 2.88 -8.74
CA LEU A 311 9.97 3.11 -7.46
C LEU A 311 10.91 3.74 -6.42
N SER A 312 12.14 3.23 -6.29
CA SER A 312 13.15 3.74 -5.34
C SER A 312 13.57 5.19 -5.65
N SER A 313 13.56 5.57 -6.93
CA SER A 313 13.91 6.93 -7.38
C SER A 313 12.91 8.00 -6.94
N ARG A 314 11.75 7.62 -6.39
CA ARG A 314 10.63 8.50 -6.00
C ARG A 314 10.08 9.35 -7.16
N LYS A 315 10.31 8.95 -8.41
CA LYS A 315 9.78 9.64 -9.61
C LYS A 315 8.41 9.12 -10.01
N THR A 316 8.02 7.94 -9.56
CA THR A 316 6.71 7.33 -9.85
C THR A 316 5.58 7.99 -9.08
N THR A 317 4.36 7.80 -9.57
CA THR A 317 3.09 8.13 -8.91
C THR A 317 2.22 6.87 -8.85
N GLY A 318 1.24 6.81 -7.96
CA GLY A 318 0.38 5.64 -7.85
C GLY A 318 1.17 4.34 -7.73
N LYS A 319 0.83 3.36 -8.56
CA LYS A 319 1.43 2.01 -8.55
C LYS A 319 2.22 1.72 -9.82
N VAL A 320 3.26 0.92 -9.66
CA VAL A 320 4.02 0.25 -10.72
C VAL A 320 3.61 -1.21 -10.74
N VAL A 321 3.38 -1.76 -11.93
CA VAL A 321 2.88 -3.13 -12.12
C VAL A 321 3.82 -3.92 -13.03
N LEU A 322 4.05 -5.20 -12.71
CA LEU A 322 4.77 -6.15 -13.57
C LEU A 322 3.78 -7.03 -14.30
N ILE A 323 4.11 -7.35 -15.55
CA ILE A 323 3.34 -8.26 -16.41
C ILE A 323 4.23 -9.47 -16.70
N PRO A 324 3.82 -10.69 -16.35
CA PRO A 324 4.57 -11.93 -16.59
C PRO A 324 4.78 -12.25 -18.05
#